data_7f28966a2f323df392e0c39d755763ab
#
_entry.id   7f28966a2f323df392e0c39d755763ab
#
_cell.length_a   1.000
_cell.length_b   1.000
_cell.length_c   1.000
_cell.angle_alpha   90.00
_cell.angle_beta   90.00
_cell.angle_gamma   90.00
#
_symmetry.space_group_name_H-M   'P 1'
#
loop_
_entity.id
_entity.type
_entity.pdbx_description
1 polymer ?
#
loop_
_entity_poly.entity_id
_entity_poly.type
_entity_poly.pdbx_seq_one_letter_code
_entity_poly.pdbx_strand_id
1 'polypeptide(L)'
;NDAIIRDAEAKLRDGGTYSVHNPDFLTGANISVTLTNEFMHAVENDLDFELRFPDVANYSPEEMAVYNKEWHKVGDVREWEKRGHGVRVYRTIKARELWNLINICATYAAEPGIFFIDNANEMTNAKAYGQQVVATNPCGEVRLTLNIAG
;
A
#
# COMPACT_ATOMS: atom_id res chain seq x y z
N ASN A 1 -3.62 8.86 6.26
CA ASN A 1 -3.49 7.57 6.95
C ASN A 1 -2.52 7.61 8.13
N ASP A 2 -1.52 8.49 8.14
CA ASP A 2 -0.63 8.73 9.30
C ASP A 2 -1.40 9.10 10.58
N ALA A 3 -2.51 9.83 10.46
CA ALA A 3 -3.32 10.21 11.60
C ALA A 3 -4.00 9.00 12.26
N ILE A 4 -4.48 8.05 11.47
CA ILE A 4 -5.12 6.82 11.95
C ILE A 4 -4.08 5.93 12.66
N ILE A 5 -2.89 5.82 12.08
CA ILE A 5 -1.79 5.02 12.67
C ILE A 5 -1.33 5.64 13.99
N ARG A 6 -1.14 6.96 14.05
CA ARG A 6 -0.72 7.66 15.28
C ARG A 6 -1.79 7.61 16.38
N ASP A 7 -3.05 7.72 16.00
CA ASP A 7 -4.17 7.58 16.94
C ASP A 7 -4.23 6.16 17.49
N ALA A 8 -4.00 5.16 16.63
CA ALA A 8 -3.89 3.77 17.02
C ALA A 8 -2.73 3.53 18.00
N GLU A 9 -1.53 4.06 17.69
CA GLU A 9 -0.37 3.96 18.57
C GLU A 9 -0.60 4.66 19.92
N ALA A 10 -1.20 5.85 19.93
CA ALA A 10 -1.48 6.59 21.14
C ALA A 10 -2.45 5.81 22.04
N LYS A 11 -3.51 5.28 21.48
CA LYS A 11 -4.52 4.49 22.20
C LYS A 11 -3.95 3.17 22.77
N LEU A 12 -3.04 2.52 22.05
CA LEU A 12 -2.33 1.34 22.55
C LEU A 12 -1.39 1.67 23.71
N ARG A 13 -0.68 2.80 23.64
CA ARG A 13 0.21 3.27 24.72
C ARG A 13 -0.55 3.64 25.98
N ASP A 14 -1.74 4.21 25.84
CA ASP A 14 -2.59 4.61 26.97
C ASP A 14 -3.36 3.44 27.59
N GLY A 15 -3.10 2.19 27.19
CA GLY A 15 -3.75 1.00 27.70
C GLY A 15 -5.21 0.85 27.25
N GLY A 16 -5.60 1.54 26.20
CA GLY A 16 -6.90 1.42 25.57
C GLY A 16 -7.08 0.04 24.95
N THR A 17 -8.23 -0.58 25.22
CA THR A 17 -8.63 -1.82 24.55
C THR A 17 -9.09 -1.51 23.15
N TYR A 18 -8.35 -1.96 22.18
CA TYR A 18 -8.76 -2.01 20.79
C TYR A 18 -9.83 -3.08 20.62
N SER A 19 -11.08 -2.66 20.61
CA SER A 19 -12.21 -3.52 20.29
C SER A 19 -12.89 -3.00 19.05
N VAL A 20 -13.26 -3.90 18.14
CA VAL A 20 -14.12 -3.58 16.98
C VAL A 20 -15.45 -2.91 17.37
N HIS A 21 -15.79 -2.94 18.67
CA HIS A 21 -16.96 -2.27 19.25
C HIS A 21 -16.65 -0.88 19.81
N ASN A 22 -15.40 -0.42 19.78
CA ASN A 22 -15.06 0.92 20.24
C ASN A 22 -15.52 1.94 19.18
N PRO A 23 -16.42 2.91 19.52
CA PRO A 23 -16.93 3.90 18.57
C PRO A 23 -15.84 4.84 18.02
N ASP A 24 -14.68 4.92 18.68
CA ASP A 24 -13.53 5.67 18.20
C ASP A 24 -12.73 4.96 17.11
N PHE A 25 -13.14 3.73 16.77
CA PHE A 25 -12.55 2.95 15.70
C PHE A 25 -13.26 3.15 14.36
N LEU A 26 -12.50 3.07 13.29
CA LEU A 26 -13.03 3.01 11.93
C LEU A 26 -13.67 1.61 11.71
N THR A 27 -14.88 1.42 12.25
CA THR A 27 -15.57 0.11 12.22
C THR A 27 -16.39 -0.13 10.96
N GLY A 28 -16.52 0.88 10.09
CA GLY A 28 -17.37 0.83 8.89
C GLY A 28 -16.60 0.60 7.59
N ALA A 29 -15.33 0.21 7.63
CA ALA A 29 -14.52 -0.01 6.43
C ALA A 29 -13.64 -1.24 6.60
N ASN A 30 -13.56 -2.08 5.55
CA ASN A 30 -12.54 -3.11 5.44
C ASN A 30 -11.27 -2.48 4.82
N ILE A 31 -10.16 -2.59 5.51
CA ILE A 31 -8.89 -1.99 5.12
C ILE A 31 -7.87 -3.11 4.91
N SER A 32 -7.16 -3.06 3.77
CA SER A 32 -6.02 -3.94 3.51
C SER A 32 -4.80 -3.12 3.15
N VAL A 33 -3.64 -3.60 3.60
CA VAL A 33 -2.34 -3.04 3.23
C VAL A 33 -1.73 -3.90 2.15
N THR A 34 -1.40 -3.29 1.03
CA THR A 34 -0.68 -3.94 -0.05
C THR A 34 0.82 -3.84 0.21
N LEU A 35 1.48 -5.00 0.31
CA LEU A 35 2.90 -5.12 0.59
C LEU A 35 3.66 -5.62 -0.64
N THR A 36 4.82 -5.03 -0.88
CA THR A 36 5.73 -5.40 -1.96
C THR A 36 6.88 -6.27 -1.44
N ASN A 37 7.54 -7.00 -2.34
CA ASN A 37 8.76 -7.74 -1.99
C ASN A 37 9.88 -6.80 -1.52
N GLU A 38 9.95 -5.58 -2.09
CA GLU A 38 10.87 -4.53 -1.64
C GLU A 38 10.66 -4.18 -0.15
N PHE A 39 9.40 -3.99 0.25
CA PHE A 39 9.08 -3.72 1.66
C PHE A 39 9.43 -4.92 2.55
N MET A 40 9.07 -6.13 2.15
CA MET A 40 9.36 -7.34 2.96
C MET A 40 10.87 -7.59 3.09
N HIS A 41 11.65 -7.32 2.03
CA HIS A 41 13.10 -7.36 2.11
C HIS A 41 13.66 -6.33 3.11
N ALA A 42 13.09 -5.13 3.13
CA ALA A 42 13.48 -4.11 4.11
C ALA A 42 13.12 -4.52 5.55
N VAL A 43 11.97 -5.17 5.75
CA VAL A 43 11.57 -5.74 7.06
C VAL A 43 12.55 -6.82 7.52
N GLU A 44 12.88 -7.76 6.63
CA GLU A 44 13.77 -8.88 6.95
C GLU A 44 15.17 -8.41 7.35
N ASN A 45 15.70 -7.41 6.65
CA ASN A 45 17.04 -6.90 6.84
C ASN A 45 17.12 -5.66 7.75
N ASP A 46 16.02 -5.28 8.41
CA ASP A 46 15.94 -4.13 9.33
C ASP A 46 16.36 -2.80 8.69
N LEU A 47 15.95 -2.59 7.43
CA LEU A 47 16.31 -1.42 6.67
C LEU A 47 15.26 -0.30 6.81
N ASP A 48 15.67 0.89 6.42
CA ASP A 48 14.75 1.99 6.16
C ASP A 48 13.97 1.72 4.87
N PHE A 49 12.73 2.21 4.86
CA PHE A 49 11.85 2.11 3.70
C PHE A 49 11.28 3.48 3.34
N GLU A 50 11.36 3.83 2.08
CA GLU A 50 10.90 5.11 1.56
C GLU A 50 9.45 5.03 1.07
N LEU A 51 8.60 5.89 1.62
CA LEU A 51 7.24 6.10 1.11
C LEU A 51 7.31 7.07 -0.06
N ARG A 52 7.23 6.51 -1.27
CA ARG A 52 7.39 7.22 -2.54
C ARG A 52 6.07 7.35 -3.29
N PHE A 53 5.93 8.44 -4.03
CA PHE A 53 4.82 8.66 -4.95
C PHE A 53 5.27 9.57 -6.11
N PRO A 54 4.56 9.59 -7.27
CA PRO A 54 4.87 10.51 -8.35
C PRO A 54 4.94 11.95 -7.86
N ASP A 55 5.98 12.69 -8.26
CA ASP A 55 6.24 14.07 -7.80
C ASP A 55 5.40 15.10 -8.57
N VAL A 56 4.08 14.90 -8.54
CA VAL A 56 3.12 15.70 -9.31
C VAL A 56 3.18 17.20 -9.02
N ALA A 57 3.70 17.59 -7.87
CA ALA A 57 3.82 18.99 -7.49
C ALA A 57 4.91 19.73 -8.29
N ASN A 58 5.89 18.99 -8.81
CA ASN A 58 7.04 19.53 -9.54
C ASN A 58 7.04 19.13 -11.02
N TYR A 59 6.00 18.47 -11.51
CA TYR A 59 5.89 18.11 -12.90
C TYR A 59 5.66 19.33 -13.80
N SER A 60 6.33 19.34 -14.96
CA SER A 60 5.99 20.26 -16.03
C SER A 60 4.59 19.97 -16.59
N PRO A 61 4.00 20.89 -17.37
CA PRO A 61 2.72 20.63 -18.02
C PRO A 61 2.73 19.36 -18.89
N GLU A 62 3.85 19.07 -19.56
CA GLU A 62 4.05 17.89 -20.39
C GLU A 62 4.09 16.60 -19.55
N GLU A 63 4.82 16.62 -18.43
CA GLU A 63 4.87 15.50 -17.48
C GLU A 63 3.52 15.25 -16.83
N MET A 64 2.77 16.30 -16.48
CA MET A 64 1.41 16.18 -15.99
C MET A 64 0.45 15.57 -17.02
N ALA A 65 0.62 15.90 -18.30
CA ALA A 65 -0.19 15.27 -19.35
C ALA A 65 0.10 13.77 -19.44
N VAL A 66 1.36 13.37 -19.34
CA VAL A 66 1.76 11.95 -19.30
C VAL A 66 1.21 11.27 -18.05
N TYR A 67 1.37 11.90 -16.87
CA TYR A 67 0.84 11.38 -15.62
C TYR A 67 -0.69 11.11 -15.70
N ASN A 68 -1.46 12.08 -16.16
CA ASN A 68 -2.91 11.96 -16.29
C ASN A 68 -3.34 10.85 -17.26
N LYS A 69 -2.54 10.61 -18.30
CA LYS A 69 -2.81 9.60 -19.34
C LYS A 69 -2.38 8.20 -18.93
N GLU A 70 -1.30 8.06 -18.19
CA GLU A 70 -0.62 6.77 -18.01
C GLU A 70 -0.59 6.24 -16.58
N TRP A 71 -0.57 7.12 -15.56
CA TRP A 71 -0.44 6.68 -14.17
C TRP A 71 -1.50 5.65 -13.76
N HIS A 72 -2.76 5.85 -14.15
CA HIS A 72 -3.84 4.92 -13.82
C HIS A 72 -3.65 3.52 -14.43
N LYS A 73 -2.81 3.40 -15.45
CA LYS A 73 -2.48 2.11 -16.09
C LYS A 73 -1.26 1.45 -15.44
N VAL A 74 -0.37 2.25 -14.89
CA VAL A 74 0.86 1.77 -14.25
C VAL A 74 0.59 1.40 -12.78
N GLY A 75 0.07 2.34 -12.00
CA GLY A 75 -0.33 2.15 -10.60
C GLY A 75 0.78 1.73 -9.63
N ASP A 76 2.00 1.52 -10.11
CA ASP A 76 3.17 1.11 -9.34
C ASP A 76 4.27 2.15 -9.46
N VAL A 77 4.63 2.77 -8.34
CA VAL A 77 5.64 3.83 -8.28
C VAL A 77 7.03 3.33 -8.73
N ARG A 78 7.35 2.07 -8.50
CA ARG A 78 8.62 1.44 -8.90
C ARG A 78 8.73 1.37 -10.42
N GLU A 79 7.63 0.98 -11.05
CA GLU A 79 7.55 0.91 -12.51
C GLU A 79 7.51 2.31 -13.14
N TRP A 80 6.86 3.26 -12.47
CA TRP A 80 6.84 4.66 -12.89
C TRP A 80 8.23 5.29 -12.90
N GLU A 81 8.99 5.05 -11.83
CA GLU A 81 10.38 5.48 -11.70
C GLU A 81 11.30 4.84 -12.77
N LYS A 82 11.14 3.53 -13.02
CA LYS A 82 11.89 2.82 -14.08
C LYS A 82 11.65 3.39 -15.47
N ARG A 83 10.49 3.95 -15.72
CA ARG A 83 10.15 4.64 -16.98
C ARG A 83 10.76 6.04 -17.07
N GLY A 84 11.50 6.48 -16.06
CA GLY A 84 12.19 7.75 -16.01
C GLY A 84 11.36 8.93 -15.53
N HIS A 85 10.19 8.68 -14.94
CA HIS A 85 9.34 9.72 -14.39
C HIS A 85 9.77 10.11 -12.98
N GLY A 86 9.63 11.39 -12.65
CA GLY A 86 9.98 11.94 -11.34
C GLY A 86 9.16 11.34 -10.19
N VAL A 87 9.85 10.92 -9.16
CA VAL A 87 9.26 10.34 -7.94
C VAL A 87 9.79 11.10 -6.74
N ARG A 88 8.93 11.36 -5.77
CA ARG A 88 9.26 12.04 -4.52
C ARG A 88 9.18 11.10 -3.34
N VAL A 89 10.20 11.14 -2.49
CA VAL A 89 10.17 10.51 -1.17
C VAL A 89 9.41 11.45 -0.21
N TYR A 90 8.28 11.01 0.27
CA TYR A 90 7.46 11.76 1.22
C TYR A 90 7.89 11.53 2.66
N ARG A 91 8.34 10.33 2.94
CA ARG A 91 8.79 9.92 4.28
C ARG A 91 9.67 8.69 4.19
N THR A 92 10.67 8.62 5.05
CA THR A 92 11.46 7.42 5.33
C THR A 92 11.04 6.86 6.70
N ILE A 93 10.82 5.57 6.78
CA ILE A 93 10.37 4.88 7.98
C ILE A 93 11.23 3.64 8.23
N LYS A 94 11.23 3.13 9.45
CA LYS A 94 11.74 1.79 9.75
C LYS A 94 10.75 0.74 9.29
N ALA A 95 11.12 -0.07 8.30
CA ALA A 95 10.23 -1.07 7.72
C ALA A 95 9.71 -2.06 8.79
N ARG A 96 10.59 -2.51 9.68
CA ARG A 96 10.24 -3.46 10.76
C ARG A 96 9.30 -2.85 11.79
N GLU A 97 9.43 -1.57 12.11
CA GLU A 97 8.50 -0.89 13.01
C GLU A 97 7.08 -0.81 12.42
N LEU A 98 6.98 -0.44 11.13
CA LEU A 98 5.68 -0.44 10.45
C LEU A 98 5.08 -1.86 10.35
N TRP A 99 5.90 -2.86 10.04
CA TRP A 99 5.47 -4.25 10.00
C TRP A 99 4.93 -4.73 11.36
N ASN A 100 5.63 -4.42 12.44
CA ASN A 100 5.18 -4.75 13.80
C ASN A 100 3.87 -4.06 14.15
N LEU A 101 3.70 -2.79 13.77
CA LEU A 101 2.47 -2.06 13.99
C LEU A 101 1.29 -2.69 13.23
N ILE A 102 1.48 -3.06 11.96
CA ILE A 102 0.47 -3.77 11.16
C ILE A 102 0.04 -5.06 11.85
N ASN A 103 1.00 -5.86 12.32
CA ASN A 103 0.72 -7.13 13.00
C ASN A 103 -0.03 -6.92 14.33
N ILE A 104 0.36 -5.91 15.11
CA ILE A 104 -0.34 -5.57 16.35
C ILE A 104 -1.79 -5.20 16.05
N CYS A 105 -2.02 -4.30 15.10
CA CYS A 105 -3.37 -3.89 14.72
C CYS A 105 -4.20 -5.08 14.20
N ALA A 106 -3.64 -5.90 13.33
CA ALA A 106 -4.32 -7.09 12.81
C ALA A 106 -4.67 -8.09 13.90
N THR A 107 -3.82 -8.25 14.92
CA THR A 107 -4.08 -9.17 16.04
C THR A 107 -5.22 -8.69 16.94
N TYR A 108 -5.26 -7.40 17.24
CA TYR A 108 -6.26 -6.86 18.18
C TYR A 108 -7.59 -6.47 17.53
N ALA A 109 -7.54 -5.99 16.30
CA ALA A 109 -8.71 -5.45 15.60
C ALA A 109 -9.16 -6.27 14.38
N ALA A 110 -8.44 -7.36 14.04
CA ALA A 110 -8.62 -8.12 12.79
C ALA A 110 -8.44 -7.26 11.51
N GLU A 111 -7.86 -6.08 11.64
CA GLU A 111 -7.58 -5.10 10.59
C GLU A 111 -6.18 -4.49 10.81
N PRO A 112 -5.44 -4.16 9.76
CA PRO A 112 -5.75 -4.34 8.33
C PRO A 112 -5.52 -5.79 7.85
N GLY A 113 -6.19 -6.17 6.76
CA GLY A 113 -5.81 -7.34 5.96
C GLY A 113 -4.46 -7.10 5.29
N ILE A 114 -3.73 -8.17 4.95
CA ILE A 114 -2.43 -8.09 4.29
C ILE A 114 -2.52 -8.73 2.90
N PHE A 115 -2.02 -8.01 1.89
CA PHE A 115 -2.01 -8.48 0.51
C PHE A 115 -0.61 -8.35 -0.10
N PHE A 116 0.01 -9.47 -0.45
CA PHE A 116 1.32 -9.53 -1.08
C PHE A 116 1.18 -9.39 -2.60
N ILE A 117 1.27 -8.16 -3.10
CA ILE A 117 0.96 -7.82 -4.50
C ILE A 117 1.93 -8.45 -5.50
N ASP A 118 3.22 -8.49 -5.18
CA ASP A 118 4.22 -9.04 -6.08
C ASP A 118 4.03 -10.55 -6.25
N ASN A 119 3.77 -11.28 -5.15
CA ASN A 119 3.44 -12.70 -5.20
C ASN A 119 2.14 -12.96 -5.98
N ALA A 120 1.13 -12.11 -5.77
CA ALA A 120 -0.12 -12.21 -6.51
C ALA A 120 0.10 -12.03 -8.01
N ASN A 121 0.93 -11.07 -8.41
CA ASN A 121 1.27 -10.82 -9.81
C ASN A 121 2.16 -11.90 -10.42
N GLU A 122 3.04 -12.52 -9.63
CA GLU A 122 3.87 -13.62 -10.10
C GLU A 122 3.05 -14.88 -10.43
N MET A 123 2.05 -15.18 -9.59
CA MET A 123 1.31 -16.43 -9.64
C MET A 123 -0.06 -16.32 -10.34
N THR A 124 -0.47 -15.13 -10.78
CA THR A 124 -1.78 -14.97 -11.42
C THR A 124 -1.81 -15.44 -12.86
N ASN A 125 -2.91 -16.10 -13.25
CA ASN A 125 -3.16 -16.47 -14.65
C ASN A 125 -3.39 -15.22 -15.54
N ALA A 126 -3.80 -14.09 -14.96
CA ALA A 126 -4.01 -12.84 -15.68
C ALA A 126 -2.74 -12.33 -16.38
N LYS A 127 -1.55 -12.71 -15.87
CA LYS A 127 -0.25 -12.39 -16.48
C LYS A 127 -0.12 -12.92 -17.91
N ALA A 128 -0.71 -14.08 -18.21
CA ALA A 128 -0.70 -14.66 -19.55
C ALA A 128 -1.44 -13.80 -20.59
N TYR A 129 -2.32 -12.92 -20.12
CA TYR A 129 -3.09 -11.97 -20.92
C TYR A 129 -2.57 -10.53 -20.83
N GLY A 130 -1.36 -10.34 -20.29
CA GLY A 130 -0.77 -9.02 -20.10
C GLY A 130 -1.47 -8.17 -19.03
N GLN A 131 -2.28 -8.78 -18.18
CA GLN A 131 -2.98 -8.08 -17.10
C GLN A 131 -2.20 -8.14 -15.79
N GLN A 132 -2.27 -7.05 -15.02
CA GLN A 132 -1.62 -6.93 -13.72
C GLN A 132 -2.67 -6.80 -12.62
N VAL A 133 -2.50 -7.54 -11.54
CA VAL A 133 -3.29 -7.37 -10.32
C VAL A 133 -2.88 -6.06 -9.64
N VAL A 134 -3.84 -5.21 -9.36
CA VAL A 134 -3.61 -3.88 -8.71
C VAL A 134 -4.29 -3.75 -7.37
N ALA A 135 -5.29 -4.58 -7.10
CA ALA A 135 -6.05 -4.56 -5.86
C ALA A 135 -6.68 -5.92 -5.58
N THR A 136 -7.31 -6.02 -4.43
CA THR A 136 -8.19 -7.12 -4.06
C THR A 136 -9.54 -6.57 -3.60
N ASN A 137 -10.57 -7.42 -3.54
CA ASN A 137 -11.82 -7.12 -2.85
C ASN A 137 -11.58 -7.07 -1.33
N PRO A 138 -12.54 -6.60 -0.51
CA PRO A 138 -12.34 -6.44 0.92
C PRO A 138 -11.89 -7.70 1.67
N CYS A 139 -12.34 -8.87 1.26
CA CYS A 139 -11.98 -10.14 1.93
C CYS A 139 -10.71 -10.80 1.39
N GLY A 140 -10.14 -10.29 0.28
CA GLY A 140 -8.84 -10.71 -0.24
C GLY A 140 -8.86 -11.94 -1.16
N GLU A 141 -10.03 -12.57 -1.41
CA GLU A 141 -10.13 -13.78 -2.23
C GLU A 141 -10.21 -13.50 -3.73
N VAL A 142 -10.60 -12.29 -4.14
CA VAL A 142 -10.70 -11.89 -5.55
C VAL A 142 -9.60 -10.91 -5.90
N ARG A 143 -8.77 -11.27 -6.87
CA ARG A 143 -7.71 -10.40 -7.40
C ARG A 143 -8.29 -9.54 -8.52
N LEU A 144 -8.19 -8.23 -8.35
CA LEU A 144 -8.70 -7.25 -9.30
C LEU A 144 -7.57 -6.81 -10.23
N THR A 145 -7.80 -6.95 -11.53
CA THR A 145 -6.88 -6.47 -12.57
C THR A 145 -7.43 -5.18 -13.17
N LEU A 146 -6.53 -4.31 -13.62
CA LEU A 146 -6.93 -3.21 -14.49
C LEU A 146 -7.42 -3.81 -15.79
N ASN A 147 -8.68 -3.52 -16.14
CA ASN A 147 -9.18 -3.83 -17.46
C ASN A 147 -8.60 -2.79 -18.43
N ILE A 148 -7.52 -3.18 -19.13
CA ILE A 148 -6.93 -2.39 -20.22
C ILE A 148 -7.67 -2.77 -21.50
N ALA A 149 -8.99 -2.77 -21.45
CA ALA A 149 -9.79 -2.75 -22.67
C ALA A 149 -9.77 -1.31 -23.17
N GLY A 150 -8.96 -1.07 -24.20
CA GLY A 150 -8.94 0.18 -24.94
C GLY A 150 -10.25 0.45 -25.64
#